data_b55606f918991a52476efc8cdf4db68f
#
_entry.id   b55606f918991a52476efc8cdf4db68f
#
_cell.length_a   1.000
_cell.length_b   1.000
_cell.length_c   1.000
_cell.angle_alpha   90.00
_cell.angle_beta   90.00
_cell.angle_gamma   90.00
#
_symmetry.space_group_name_H-M   'P 1'
#
loop_
_entity.id
_entity.type
_entity.pdbx_description
1 polymer ?
#
loop_
_entity_poly.entity_id
_entity_poly.type
_entity_poly.pdbx_seq_one_letter_code
_entity_poly.pdbx_strand_id
1 'polypeptide(L)'
;KHGIRLEHLDYVQIHPTTLYSKEPERRFLISESVRGEGAVLYNKNGERFVNELLPRDVVTKAIKAQMEKDGTNHVWLSMEHIDKETILNHFPNIYQRCLEEGYDVLKEWIPVVPAQHYFMGGIWVDSDSKTSMDHLYAVGETSCNGVHGANRLASNSLLESLVFAKRAA
;
A
#
# COMPACT_ATOMS: atom_id res chain seq x y z
N LYS A 1 -17.05 23.70 -2.45
CA LYS A 1 -18.23 24.59 -2.44
C LYS A 1 -18.19 25.60 -1.27
N HIS A 2 -17.43 25.31 -0.21
CA HIS A 2 -17.38 26.13 1.01
C HIS A 2 -16.04 26.87 1.21
N GLY A 3 -15.17 26.91 0.19
CA GLY A 3 -13.91 27.66 0.23
C GLY A 3 -12.82 27.06 1.13
N ILE A 4 -12.96 25.82 1.58
CA ILE A 4 -11.94 25.12 2.35
C ILE A 4 -10.74 24.87 1.46
N ARG A 5 -9.54 25.23 1.94
CA ARG A 5 -8.28 25.01 1.22
C ARG A 5 -7.94 23.52 1.15
N LEU A 6 -7.64 23.04 -0.06
CA LEU A 6 -7.16 21.69 -0.31
C LEU A 6 -5.73 21.77 -0.84
N GLU A 7 -4.88 20.79 -0.51
CA GLU A 7 -3.52 20.72 -1.00
C GLU A 7 -3.13 19.31 -1.45
N HIS A 8 -2.20 19.26 -2.39
CA HIS A 8 -1.55 18.03 -2.86
C HIS A 8 -2.53 16.90 -3.21
N LEU A 9 -3.61 17.21 -3.95
CA LEU A 9 -4.61 16.22 -4.35
C LEU A 9 -4.06 15.14 -5.30
N ASP A 10 -2.84 15.33 -5.81
CA ASP A 10 -2.06 14.39 -6.60
C ASP A 10 -1.16 13.48 -5.76
N TYR A 11 -1.04 13.72 -4.44
CA TYR A 11 -0.19 12.92 -3.55
C TYR A 11 -0.91 11.64 -3.12
N VAL A 12 -0.89 10.65 -3.99
CA VAL A 12 -1.48 9.33 -3.76
C VAL A 12 -0.38 8.28 -3.70
N GLN A 13 -0.26 7.59 -2.56
CA GLN A 13 0.66 6.47 -2.42
C GLN A 13 0.08 5.22 -3.07
N ILE A 14 0.87 4.58 -3.93
CA ILE A 14 0.54 3.28 -4.51
C ILE A 14 1.24 2.18 -3.71
N HIS A 15 0.49 1.16 -3.30
CA HIS A 15 1.07 -0.05 -2.71
C HIS A 15 1.47 -1.02 -3.83
N PRO A 16 2.70 -1.57 -3.81
CA PRO A 16 3.18 -2.42 -4.89
C PRO A 16 2.40 -3.74 -5.05
N THR A 17 2.00 -4.34 -3.92
CA THR A 17 1.48 -5.70 -3.87
C THR A 17 0.08 -5.75 -3.27
N THR A 18 -0.94 -5.78 -4.13
CA THR A 18 -2.31 -6.17 -3.78
C THR A 18 -2.67 -7.41 -4.56
N LEU A 19 -3.52 -8.28 -3.99
CA LEU A 19 -3.98 -9.48 -4.69
C LEU A 19 -4.77 -9.08 -5.93
N TYR A 20 -4.38 -9.64 -7.09
CA TYR A 20 -5.09 -9.40 -8.35
C TYR A 20 -6.42 -10.16 -8.33
N SER A 21 -7.52 -9.47 -8.63
CA SER A 21 -8.84 -10.06 -8.90
C SER A 21 -9.35 -9.54 -10.23
N LYS A 22 -10.13 -10.35 -10.93
CA LYS A 22 -10.83 -9.95 -12.17
C LYS A 22 -12.04 -9.08 -11.86
N GLU A 23 -12.61 -9.22 -10.67
CA GLU A 23 -13.75 -8.44 -10.24
C GLU A 23 -13.35 -7.00 -9.87
N PRO A 24 -14.19 -5.99 -10.14
CA PRO A 24 -13.90 -4.58 -9.88
C PRO A 24 -14.11 -4.21 -8.40
N GLU A 25 -13.61 -5.04 -7.48
CA GLU A 25 -13.72 -4.83 -6.05
C GLU A 25 -12.47 -4.14 -5.46
N ARG A 26 -12.59 -3.76 -4.18
CA ARG A 26 -11.44 -3.27 -3.41
C ARG A 26 -10.39 -4.38 -3.29
N ARG A 27 -9.23 -4.16 -3.88
CA ARG A 27 -8.14 -5.14 -3.86
C ARG A 27 -7.64 -5.39 -2.45
N PHE A 28 -7.41 -6.66 -2.13
CA PHE A 28 -6.85 -7.05 -0.85
C PHE A 28 -5.35 -6.75 -0.79
N LEU A 29 -4.92 -6.11 0.31
CA LEU A 29 -3.52 -5.72 0.51
C LEU A 29 -2.68 -6.93 0.93
N ILE A 30 -1.63 -7.22 0.19
CA ILE A 30 -0.54 -8.11 0.64
C ILE A 30 0.52 -7.23 1.30
N SER A 31 0.62 -7.32 2.62
CA SER A 31 1.47 -6.47 3.44
C SER A 31 2.93 -6.40 2.94
N GLU A 32 3.55 -5.25 3.11
CA GLU A 32 5.00 -5.08 2.87
C GLU A 32 5.85 -6.05 3.71
N SER A 33 5.38 -6.38 4.92
CA SER A 33 6.06 -7.34 5.80
C SER A 33 6.27 -8.70 5.14
N VAL A 34 5.39 -9.13 4.25
CA VAL A 34 5.55 -10.39 3.50
C VAL A 34 6.81 -10.36 2.63
N ARG A 35 7.09 -9.22 1.98
CA ARG A 35 8.34 -9.01 1.22
C ARG A 35 9.55 -8.91 2.16
N GLY A 36 9.37 -8.30 3.33
CA GLY A 36 10.39 -8.23 4.39
C GLY A 36 10.79 -9.61 4.92
N GLU A 37 9.86 -10.57 4.99
CA GLU A 37 10.12 -11.96 5.41
C GLU A 37 10.70 -12.83 4.27
N GLY A 38 10.83 -12.31 3.05
CA GLY A 38 11.53 -13.02 1.97
C GLY A 38 10.69 -13.40 0.76
N ALA A 39 9.45 -12.88 0.63
CA ALA A 39 8.68 -13.09 -0.59
C ALA A 39 9.33 -12.39 -1.79
N VAL A 40 9.30 -13.07 -2.95
CA VAL A 40 9.99 -12.68 -4.19
C VAL A 40 8.99 -12.39 -5.30
N LEU A 41 9.28 -11.36 -6.08
CA LEU A 41 8.48 -10.98 -7.25
C LEU A 41 9.06 -11.59 -8.53
N TYR A 42 8.20 -12.28 -9.27
CA TYR A 42 8.54 -12.93 -10.54
C TYR A 42 7.71 -12.38 -11.71
N ASN A 43 8.35 -12.32 -12.88
CA ASN A 43 7.68 -12.05 -14.15
C ASN A 43 6.97 -13.30 -14.69
N LYS A 44 6.34 -13.20 -15.86
CA LYS A 44 5.63 -14.32 -16.50
C LYS A 44 6.53 -15.53 -16.85
N ASN A 45 7.83 -15.31 -16.94
CA ASN A 45 8.81 -16.37 -17.25
C ASN A 45 9.44 -16.99 -16.00
N GLY A 46 9.05 -16.57 -14.80
CA GLY A 46 9.64 -17.03 -13.55
C GLY A 46 10.98 -16.39 -13.23
N GLU A 47 11.28 -15.21 -13.76
CA GLU A 47 12.50 -14.48 -13.49
C GLU A 47 12.25 -13.38 -12.47
N ARG A 48 13.09 -13.28 -11.44
CA ARG A 48 13.10 -12.16 -10.50
C ARG A 48 13.57 -10.90 -11.22
N PHE A 49 12.84 -9.79 -11.09
CA PHE A 49 13.11 -8.58 -11.86
C PHE A 49 13.35 -7.32 -11.01
N VAL A 50 13.18 -7.39 -9.70
CA VAL A 50 13.38 -6.24 -8.80
C VAL A 50 13.86 -6.70 -7.43
N ASN A 51 14.53 -5.84 -6.68
CA ASN A 51 14.74 -6.02 -5.25
C ASN A 51 13.49 -5.52 -4.49
N GLU A 52 12.78 -6.43 -3.86
CA GLU A 52 11.49 -6.20 -3.19
C GLU A 52 11.58 -5.31 -1.95
N LEU A 53 12.78 -5.10 -1.41
CA LEU A 53 13.05 -4.28 -0.22
C LEU A 53 13.30 -2.80 -0.55
N LEU A 54 13.31 -2.45 -1.83
CA LEU A 54 13.40 -1.05 -2.25
C LEU A 54 12.14 -0.25 -1.87
N PRO A 55 12.21 1.10 -1.84
CA PRO A 55 11.05 1.95 -1.58
C PRO A 55 9.83 1.60 -2.45
N ARG A 56 8.63 1.76 -1.90
CA ARG A 56 7.36 1.37 -2.55
C ARG A 56 7.17 1.93 -3.95
N ASP A 57 7.55 3.18 -4.16
CA ASP A 57 7.46 3.84 -5.47
C ASP A 57 8.39 3.20 -6.50
N VAL A 58 9.59 2.78 -6.08
CA VAL A 58 10.56 2.08 -6.94
C VAL A 58 10.04 0.71 -7.33
N VAL A 59 9.58 -0.08 -6.35
CA VAL A 59 9.00 -1.41 -6.60
C VAL A 59 7.74 -1.30 -7.48
N THR A 60 6.88 -0.32 -7.22
CA THR A 60 5.68 -0.06 -8.03
C THR A 60 6.03 0.25 -9.49
N LYS A 61 7.03 1.11 -9.72
CA LYS A 61 7.49 1.44 -11.08
C LYS A 61 8.05 0.20 -11.80
N ALA A 62 8.85 -0.61 -11.08
CA ALA A 62 9.40 -1.85 -11.63
C ALA A 62 8.30 -2.85 -12.01
N ILE A 63 7.28 -3.04 -11.15
CA ILE A 63 6.14 -3.91 -11.45
C ILE A 63 5.38 -3.42 -12.67
N LYS A 64 5.06 -2.12 -12.76
CA LYS A 64 4.35 -1.54 -13.93
C LYS A 64 5.13 -1.76 -15.22
N ALA A 65 6.43 -1.44 -15.22
CA ALA A 65 7.29 -1.64 -16.38
C ALA A 65 7.37 -3.13 -16.80
N GLN A 66 7.42 -4.05 -15.81
CA GLN A 66 7.45 -5.49 -16.09
C GLN A 66 6.11 -5.97 -16.66
N MET A 67 4.96 -5.51 -16.12
CA MET A 67 3.65 -5.83 -16.66
C MET A 67 3.48 -5.37 -18.11
N GLU A 68 3.94 -4.16 -18.44
CA GLU A 68 3.95 -3.61 -19.80
C GLU A 68 4.81 -4.46 -20.74
N LYS A 69 6.04 -4.79 -20.32
CA LYS A 69 6.96 -5.64 -21.08
C LYS A 69 6.38 -7.04 -21.34
N ASP A 70 5.71 -7.61 -20.36
CA ASP A 70 5.14 -8.96 -20.42
C ASP A 70 3.78 -9.00 -21.13
N GLY A 71 3.10 -7.86 -21.29
CA GLY A 71 1.73 -7.77 -21.78
C GLY A 71 0.74 -8.44 -20.82
N THR A 72 0.96 -8.32 -19.49
CA THR A 72 0.15 -8.95 -18.44
C THR A 72 -0.51 -7.93 -17.55
N ASN A 73 -1.60 -8.34 -16.87
CA ASN A 73 -2.33 -7.49 -15.92
C ASN A 73 -1.84 -7.64 -14.46
N HIS A 74 -0.84 -8.46 -14.22
CA HIS A 74 -0.27 -8.74 -12.90
C HIS A 74 1.15 -9.28 -13.05
N VAL A 75 1.87 -9.32 -11.93
CA VAL A 75 3.10 -10.09 -11.75
C VAL A 75 2.84 -11.16 -10.68
N TRP A 76 3.80 -12.03 -10.44
CA TRP A 76 3.69 -13.11 -9.48
C TRP A 76 4.46 -12.81 -8.21
N LEU A 77 3.88 -13.13 -7.04
CA LEU A 77 4.54 -13.09 -5.74
C LEU A 77 4.64 -14.53 -5.21
N SER A 78 5.86 -14.95 -4.92
CA SER A 78 6.16 -16.25 -4.29
C SER A 78 6.46 -16.05 -2.81
N MET A 79 5.89 -16.90 -1.97
CA MET A 79 6.20 -16.99 -0.54
C MET A 79 6.98 -18.28 -0.20
N GLU A 80 7.48 -19.02 -1.18
CA GLU A 80 8.15 -20.33 -0.98
C GLU A 80 9.47 -20.25 -0.20
N HIS A 81 10.08 -19.05 -0.10
CA HIS A 81 11.27 -18.80 0.72
C HIS A 81 10.96 -18.50 2.19
N ILE A 82 9.68 -18.38 2.54
CA ILE A 82 9.21 -18.14 3.90
C ILE A 82 8.73 -19.50 4.46
N ASP A 83 9.17 -19.85 5.66
CA ASP A 83 8.72 -21.10 6.26
C ASP A 83 7.21 -21.08 6.57
N LYS A 84 6.60 -22.27 6.52
CA LYS A 84 5.15 -22.42 6.69
C LYS A 84 4.65 -21.89 8.03
N GLU A 85 5.42 -22.08 9.11
CA GLU A 85 5.03 -21.64 10.44
C GLU A 85 4.99 -20.11 10.52
N THR A 86 5.98 -19.44 9.95
CA THR A 86 6.00 -17.97 9.81
C THR A 86 4.81 -17.47 9.01
N ILE A 87 4.46 -18.10 7.87
CA ILE A 87 3.29 -17.69 7.09
C ILE A 87 2.00 -17.80 7.91
N LEU A 88 1.78 -18.93 8.59
CA LEU A 88 0.56 -19.18 9.35
C LEU A 88 0.43 -18.34 10.61
N ASN A 89 1.55 -18.00 11.28
CA ASN A 89 1.56 -17.23 12.53
C ASN A 89 1.61 -15.72 12.29
N HIS A 90 2.40 -15.24 11.33
CA HIS A 90 2.56 -13.81 11.07
C HIS A 90 1.56 -13.25 10.07
N PHE A 91 1.07 -14.08 9.12
CA PHE A 91 0.19 -13.64 8.05
C PHE A 91 -1.11 -14.46 7.93
N PRO A 92 -1.78 -14.86 9.03
CA PRO A 92 -2.94 -15.73 8.98
C PRO A 92 -4.08 -15.17 8.10
N ASN A 93 -4.31 -13.85 8.17
CA ASN A 93 -5.35 -13.20 7.37
C ASN A 93 -5.00 -13.16 5.87
N ILE A 94 -3.72 -13.01 5.53
CA ILE A 94 -3.27 -13.05 4.13
C ILE A 94 -3.42 -14.47 3.58
N TYR A 95 -2.99 -15.47 4.35
CA TYR A 95 -3.14 -16.87 4.00
C TYR A 95 -4.61 -17.23 3.75
N GLN A 96 -5.49 -16.93 4.71
CA GLN A 96 -6.92 -17.21 4.61
C GLN A 96 -7.56 -16.50 3.41
N ARG A 97 -7.25 -15.21 3.21
CA ARG A 97 -7.83 -14.46 2.09
C ARG A 97 -7.36 -14.98 0.72
N CYS A 98 -6.11 -15.37 0.59
CA CYS A 98 -5.60 -15.99 -0.65
C CYS A 98 -6.32 -17.32 -0.93
N LEU A 99 -6.55 -18.16 0.10
CA LEU A 99 -7.31 -19.40 -0.04
C LEU A 99 -8.75 -19.15 -0.50
N GLU A 100 -9.43 -18.14 0.02
CA GLU A 100 -10.79 -17.74 -0.39
C GLU A 100 -10.86 -17.33 -1.86
N GLU A 101 -9.80 -16.71 -2.37
CA GLU A 101 -9.65 -16.34 -3.78
C GLU A 101 -9.11 -17.50 -4.66
N GLY A 102 -8.90 -18.68 -4.06
CA GLY A 102 -8.47 -19.91 -4.75
C GLY A 102 -6.97 -20.10 -4.86
N TYR A 103 -6.15 -19.37 -4.08
CA TYR A 103 -4.69 -19.47 -4.10
C TYR A 103 -4.14 -20.01 -2.78
N ASP A 104 -3.39 -21.12 -2.83
CA ASP A 104 -2.64 -21.64 -1.68
C ASP A 104 -1.20 -21.13 -1.73
N VAL A 105 -0.91 -20.08 -0.98
CA VAL A 105 0.44 -19.44 -0.96
C VAL A 105 1.56 -20.35 -0.49
N LEU A 106 1.21 -21.51 0.11
CA LEU A 106 2.18 -22.54 0.52
C LEU A 106 2.57 -23.47 -0.63
N LYS A 107 1.86 -23.41 -1.76
CA LYS A 107 2.04 -24.35 -2.89
C LYS A 107 2.22 -23.65 -4.23
N GLU A 108 1.79 -22.40 -4.34
CA GLU A 108 1.76 -21.68 -5.61
C GLU A 108 2.05 -20.19 -5.44
N TRP A 109 2.45 -19.56 -6.52
CA TRP A 109 2.61 -18.12 -6.59
C TRP A 109 1.23 -17.43 -6.69
N ILE A 110 1.12 -16.26 -6.09
CA ILE A 110 -0.12 -15.47 -6.16
C ILE A 110 0.03 -14.29 -7.12
N PRO A 111 -1.02 -13.96 -7.89
CA PRO A 111 -0.98 -12.82 -8.79
C PRO A 111 -1.13 -11.52 -7.98
N VAL A 112 -0.21 -10.57 -8.20
CA VAL A 112 -0.23 -9.27 -7.51
C VAL A 112 -0.12 -8.11 -8.49
N VAL A 113 -0.71 -6.97 -8.11
CA VAL A 113 -0.74 -5.76 -8.90
C VAL A 113 -0.66 -4.53 -7.99
N PRO A 114 -0.02 -3.43 -8.42
CA PRO A 114 -0.06 -2.17 -7.68
C PRO A 114 -1.48 -1.60 -7.61
N ALA A 115 -1.84 -1.03 -6.45
CA ALA A 115 -3.10 -0.33 -6.27
C ALA A 115 -2.95 0.91 -5.36
N GLN A 116 -3.89 1.83 -5.50
CA GLN A 116 -3.99 2.99 -4.62
C GLN A 116 -4.15 2.53 -3.17
N HIS A 117 -3.40 3.14 -2.27
CA HIS A 117 -3.30 2.70 -0.88
C HIS A 117 -3.58 3.80 0.14
N TYR A 118 -2.89 4.93 0.05
CA TYR A 118 -2.99 6.03 1.02
C TYR A 118 -2.94 7.39 0.32
N PHE A 119 -3.73 8.34 0.82
CA PHE A 119 -3.81 9.69 0.30
C PHE A 119 -3.07 10.65 1.25
N MET A 120 -1.98 11.26 0.80
CA MET A 120 -1.18 12.20 1.59
C MET A 120 -1.60 13.66 1.39
N GLY A 121 -2.36 13.94 0.36
CA GLY A 121 -3.02 15.22 0.15
C GLY A 121 -4.31 15.36 0.96
N GLY A 122 -5.10 16.37 0.68
CA GLY A 122 -6.42 16.55 1.30
C GLY A 122 -6.68 17.96 1.81
N ILE A 123 -7.42 18.05 2.91
CA ILE A 123 -7.74 19.32 3.56
C ILE A 123 -6.47 19.89 4.18
N TRP A 124 -6.07 21.09 3.72
CA TRP A 124 -4.94 21.78 4.33
C TRP A 124 -5.22 22.09 5.80
N VAL A 125 -4.23 21.83 6.64
CA VAL A 125 -4.26 22.14 8.08
C VAL A 125 -2.93 22.74 8.54
N ASP A 126 -3.00 23.54 9.59
CA ASP A 126 -1.81 24.00 10.33
C ASP A 126 -1.28 22.92 11.30
N SER A 127 -0.27 23.30 12.09
CA SER A 127 0.35 22.40 13.08
C SER A 127 -0.60 21.93 14.19
N ASP A 128 -1.71 22.61 14.41
CA ASP A 128 -2.74 22.29 15.40
C ASP A 128 -4.01 21.70 14.76
N SER A 129 -3.88 21.24 13.51
CA SER A 129 -4.94 20.59 12.73
C SER A 129 -6.13 21.50 12.38
N LYS A 130 -5.97 22.83 12.51
CA LYS A 130 -7.00 23.80 12.08
C LYS A 130 -7.01 23.91 10.56
N THR A 131 -8.18 23.91 9.96
CA THR A 131 -8.34 24.13 8.53
C THR A 131 -8.35 25.66 8.21
N SER A 132 -8.48 26.00 6.93
CA SER A 132 -8.69 27.39 6.49
C SER A 132 -10.09 27.94 6.84
N MET A 133 -10.96 27.17 7.45
CA MET A 133 -12.30 27.55 7.88
C MET A 133 -12.36 27.58 9.41
N ASP A 134 -12.91 28.66 9.96
CA ASP A 134 -13.05 28.82 11.41
C ASP A 134 -13.85 27.67 12.03
N HIS A 135 -13.41 27.23 13.21
CA HIS A 135 -14.02 26.14 13.98
C HIS A 135 -14.07 24.77 13.29
N LEU A 136 -13.27 24.58 12.22
CA LEU A 136 -13.16 23.31 11.51
C LEU A 136 -11.74 22.76 11.62
N TYR A 137 -11.63 21.51 12.04
CA TYR A 137 -10.38 20.76 12.17
C TYR A 137 -10.42 19.52 11.27
N ALA A 138 -9.24 19.08 10.81
CA ALA A 138 -9.11 17.82 10.09
C ALA A 138 -7.86 17.07 10.55
N VAL A 139 -7.98 15.76 10.79
CA VAL A 139 -6.90 14.89 11.26
C VAL A 139 -6.89 13.57 10.51
N GLY A 140 -5.74 12.88 10.48
CA GLY A 140 -5.57 11.61 9.80
C GLY A 140 -5.55 11.75 8.28
N GLU A 141 -5.83 10.68 7.55
CA GLU A 141 -5.70 10.60 6.09
C GLU A 141 -6.48 11.66 5.29
N THR A 142 -7.53 12.23 5.87
CA THR A 142 -8.29 13.31 5.22
C THR A 142 -7.57 14.67 5.23
N SER A 143 -6.56 14.84 6.11
CA SER A 143 -5.83 16.10 6.28
C SER A 143 -4.49 16.09 5.54
N CYS A 144 -4.11 17.24 5.00
CA CYS A 144 -2.78 17.51 4.47
C CYS A 144 -2.00 18.39 5.43
N ASN A 145 -1.31 17.80 6.41
CA ASN A 145 -0.43 18.48 7.37
C ASN A 145 1.04 18.53 6.91
N GLY A 146 1.35 17.91 5.75
CA GLY A 146 2.68 17.91 5.14
C GLY A 146 3.67 16.90 5.70
N VAL A 147 3.36 16.19 6.80
CA VAL A 147 4.32 15.30 7.48
C VAL A 147 4.78 14.11 6.63
N HIS A 148 3.95 13.67 5.71
CA HIS A 148 4.27 12.53 4.83
C HIS A 148 4.92 12.92 3.50
N GLY A 149 4.85 14.21 3.11
CA GLY A 149 5.27 14.61 1.77
C GLY A 149 4.56 13.82 0.67
N ALA A 150 5.27 13.51 -0.41
CA ALA A 150 4.72 12.78 -1.55
C ALA A 150 4.80 11.24 -1.41
N ASN A 151 5.44 10.71 -0.35
CA ASN A 151 5.61 9.26 -0.15
C ASN A 151 5.72 8.91 1.33
N ARG A 152 4.62 8.47 1.92
CA ARG A 152 4.53 8.11 3.34
C ARG A 152 5.39 6.89 3.68
N LEU A 153 6.15 6.96 4.78
CA LEU A 153 6.81 5.79 5.36
C LEU A 153 5.79 4.82 5.95
N ALA A 154 6.10 3.54 5.88
CA ALA A 154 5.23 2.48 6.41
C ALA A 154 4.88 2.74 7.89
N SER A 155 3.62 2.49 8.26
CA SER A 155 3.04 2.64 9.60
C SER A 155 2.97 4.07 10.18
N ASN A 156 3.59 5.07 9.56
CA ASN A 156 3.60 6.44 10.10
C ASN A 156 2.22 7.11 10.11
N SER A 157 1.23 6.61 9.36
CA SER A 157 -0.14 7.15 9.40
C SER A 157 -0.81 7.02 10.77
N LEU A 158 -0.52 5.95 11.52
CA LEU A 158 -1.06 5.80 12.88
C LEU A 158 -0.45 6.82 13.84
N LEU A 159 0.86 7.04 13.77
CA LEU A 159 1.54 8.05 14.58
C LEU A 159 1.04 9.46 14.25
N GLU A 160 0.93 9.78 12.97
CA GLU A 160 0.38 11.04 12.49
C GLU A 160 -1.02 11.28 13.06
N SER A 161 -1.94 10.32 12.90
CA SER A 161 -3.31 10.42 13.38
C SER A 161 -3.38 10.67 14.88
N LEU A 162 -2.60 9.93 15.69
CA LEU A 162 -2.58 10.08 17.14
C LEU A 162 -2.01 11.43 17.59
N VAL A 163 -0.88 11.84 17.00
CA VAL A 163 -0.21 13.09 17.37
C VAL A 163 -1.06 14.30 17.02
N PHE A 164 -1.58 14.36 15.79
CA PHE A 164 -2.35 15.51 15.33
C PHE A 164 -3.76 15.56 15.91
N ALA A 165 -4.39 14.41 16.20
CA ALA A 165 -5.64 14.39 16.96
C ALA A 165 -5.47 14.97 18.37
N LYS A 166 -4.35 14.62 19.05
CA LYS A 166 -4.04 15.20 20.37
C LYS A 166 -3.78 16.71 20.32
N ARG A 167 -3.21 17.21 19.21
CA ARG A 167 -2.95 18.66 19.04
C ARG A 167 -4.22 19.44 18.69
N ALA A 168 -5.19 18.78 18.04
CA ALA A 168 -6.49 19.36 17.69
C ALA A 168 -7.43 19.48 18.89
N ALA A 169 -7.25 18.69 19.94
CA ALA A 169 -8.07 18.68 21.16
C ALA A 169 -7.67 19.80 22.13
#